data_ba899fc68ee60a96e640887ac073f7cc
#
_entry.id   ba899fc68ee60a96e640887ac073f7cc
#
_cell.length_a   1.000
_cell.length_b   1.000
_cell.length_c   1.000
_cell.angle_alpha   90.00
_cell.angle_beta   90.00
_cell.angle_gamma   90.00
#
_symmetry.space_group_name_H-M   'P 1'
#
loop_
_entity.id
_entity.type
_entity.pdbx_description
1 polymer ?
#
loop_
_entity_poly.entity_id
_entity_poly.type
_entity_poly.pdbx_seq_one_letter_code
_entity_poly.pdbx_strand_id
1 'polypeptide(L)'
;MIRPETEQERERRRIVVMCLPFFVLATFAAFIPLVVMARMSVSADQFENSGFSMEAWYTLATESVYLTVAWNTLWFATLATVASVIFGVGISHALEKYEFPFKGFVVSMISFPIALPGIVVAFMIIVLLGRQGLLTHTVAFFTGGSPLDIAVATTVFGLFCGYVYSLIPRSTMVLRGTYTEVNTDAEEAARALGAGSLRTFYHVTLPEIRPGVVAAFILTFRSALAIFGTVLVLQSLNVATLRIDREIAVGFNSQIAGAIGLIYFAFILAFTFVSLRFTETDVVEI
;
A
#
# COMPACT_ATOMS: atom_id res chain seq x y z
N MET A 1 -12.49 -30.42 44.77
CA MET A 1 -11.43 -31.21 44.08
C MET A 1 -11.01 -30.46 42.86
N ILE A 2 -9.85 -29.77 42.86
CA ILE A 2 -9.27 -29.09 41.72
C ILE A 2 -8.60 -30.19 40.89
N ARG A 3 -9.12 -30.48 39.69
CA ARG A 3 -8.46 -31.40 38.74
C ARG A 3 -7.07 -30.87 38.43
N PRO A 4 -6.02 -31.70 38.49
CA PRO A 4 -4.69 -31.24 38.08
C PRO A 4 -4.74 -30.87 36.60
N GLU A 5 -4.38 -29.60 36.32
CA GLU A 5 -4.26 -29.10 34.93
C GLU A 5 -3.24 -29.97 34.19
N THR A 6 -3.61 -30.45 33.00
CA THR A 6 -2.69 -31.14 32.10
C THR A 6 -1.62 -30.17 31.60
N GLU A 7 -0.45 -30.66 31.18
CA GLU A 7 0.64 -29.79 30.66
C GLU A 7 0.14 -28.93 29.49
N GLN A 8 -0.71 -29.47 28.61
CA GLN A 8 -1.33 -28.73 27.52
C GLN A 8 -2.24 -27.60 28.01
N GLU A 9 -2.99 -27.80 29.08
CA GLU A 9 -3.83 -26.73 29.65
C GLU A 9 -2.99 -25.61 30.27
N ARG A 10 -1.85 -25.92 30.89
CA ARG A 10 -0.89 -24.93 31.41
C ARG A 10 -0.22 -24.14 30.30
N GLU A 11 0.19 -24.79 29.22
CA GLU A 11 0.76 -24.13 28.05
C GLU A 11 -0.27 -23.19 27.40
N ARG A 12 -1.47 -23.68 27.15
CA ARG A 12 -2.57 -22.87 26.57
C ARG A 12 -2.90 -21.67 27.43
N ARG A 13 -2.97 -21.83 28.75
CA ARG A 13 -3.20 -20.74 29.69
C ARG A 13 -2.04 -19.73 29.67
N ARG A 14 -0.80 -20.22 29.60
CA ARG A 14 0.39 -19.36 29.49
C ARG A 14 0.38 -18.53 28.21
N ILE A 15 0.05 -19.12 27.06
CA ILE A 15 -0.09 -18.43 25.78
C ILE A 15 -1.20 -17.37 25.88
N VAL A 16 -2.38 -17.74 26.38
CA VAL A 16 -3.49 -16.79 26.55
C VAL A 16 -3.11 -15.62 27.46
N VAL A 17 -2.49 -15.87 28.61
CA VAL A 17 -2.07 -14.82 29.53
C VAL A 17 -1.01 -13.90 28.91
N MET A 18 -0.07 -14.46 28.14
CA MET A 18 0.96 -13.66 27.45
C MET A 18 0.39 -12.82 26.30
N CYS A 19 -0.61 -13.34 25.59
CA CYS A 19 -1.25 -12.63 24.48
C CYS A 19 -2.35 -11.66 24.94
N LEU A 20 -2.91 -11.86 26.13
CA LEU A 20 -4.05 -11.08 26.65
C LEU A 20 -3.79 -9.56 26.66
N PRO A 21 -2.65 -9.04 27.12
CA PRO A 21 -2.38 -7.59 27.13
C PRO A 21 -2.42 -7.00 25.72
N PHE A 22 -1.88 -7.74 24.73
CA PHE A 22 -1.90 -7.33 23.35
C PHE A 22 -3.35 -7.32 22.77
N PHE A 23 -4.12 -8.38 23.02
CA PHE A 23 -5.51 -8.44 22.54
C PHE A 23 -6.39 -7.38 23.19
N VAL A 24 -6.23 -7.12 24.48
CA VAL A 24 -6.95 -6.05 25.18
C VAL A 24 -6.59 -4.70 24.54
N LEU A 25 -5.31 -4.37 24.42
CA LEU A 25 -4.85 -3.13 23.81
C LEU A 25 -5.37 -2.98 22.37
N ALA A 26 -5.20 -4.01 21.55
CA ALA A 26 -5.63 -4.01 20.16
C ALA A 26 -7.15 -3.83 20.02
N THR A 27 -7.93 -4.50 20.89
CA THR A 27 -9.39 -4.35 20.94
C THR A 27 -9.78 -2.91 21.26
N PHE A 28 -9.22 -2.34 22.34
CA PHE A 28 -9.51 -0.96 22.71
C PHE A 28 -9.07 0.03 21.63
N ALA A 29 -7.87 -0.12 21.06
CA ALA A 29 -7.32 0.77 20.05
C ALA A 29 -8.07 0.69 18.69
N ALA A 30 -8.69 -0.43 18.36
CA ALA A 30 -9.44 -0.59 17.12
C ALA A 30 -10.95 -0.30 17.31
N PHE A 31 -11.59 -0.92 18.29
CA PHE A 31 -13.06 -0.84 18.42
C PHE A 31 -13.56 0.51 18.92
N ILE A 32 -12.88 1.12 19.90
CA ILE A 32 -13.35 2.42 20.44
C ILE A 32 -13.34 3.50 19.34
N PRO A 33 -12.26 3.73 18.60
CA PRO A 33 -12.28 4.71 17.50
C PRO A 33 -13.33 4.41 16.44
N LEU A 34 -13.54 3.13 16.08
CA LEU A 34 -14.55 2.74 15.10
C LEU A 34 -15.97 3.04 15.59
N VAL A 35 -16.28 2.76 16.85
CA VAL A 35 -17.58 3.09 17.45
C VAL A 35 -17.77 4.60 17.50
N VAL A 36 -16.74 5.36 17.87
CA VAL A 36 -16.79 6.83 17.87
C VAL A 36 -17.01 7.36 16.46
N MET A 37 -16.27 6.88 15.46
CA MET A 37 -16.46 7.25 14.06
C MET A 37 -17.88 6.91 13.57
N ALA A 38 -18.40 5.71 13.92
CA ALA A 38 -19.76 5.32 13.58
C ALA A 38 -20.80 6.26 14.21
N ARG A 39 -20.62 6.61 15.48
CA ARG A 39 -21.50 7.56 16.14
C ARG A 39 -21.42 8.96 15.50
N MET A 40 -20.22 9.46 15.23
CA MET A 40 -20.03 10.74 14.56
C MET A 40 -20.70 10.77 13.18
N SER A 41 -20.59 9.71 12.40
CA SER A 41 -21.14 9.63 11.04
C SER A 41 -22.67 9.69 10.96
N VAL A 42 -23.35 9.39 12.06
CA VAL A 42 -24.84 9.43 12.17
C VAL A 42 -25.34 10.49 13.16
N SER A 43 -24.49 11.38 13.62
CA SER A 43 -24.84 12.46 14.52
C SER A 43 -25.59 13.59 13.77
N ALA A 44 -26.57 14.18 14.39
CA ALA A 44 -27.24 15.36 13.85
C ALA A 44 -26.51 16.68 14.17
N ASP A 45 -25.74 16.68 15.26
CA ASP A 45 -24.91 17.83 15.66
C ASP A 45 -23.43 17.55 15.40
N GLN A 46 -22.76 18.55 14.79
CA GLN A 46 -21.33 18.43 14.43
C GLN A 46 -20.39 18.49 15.63
N PHE A 47 -20.78 19.19 16.69
CA PHE A 47 -19.91 19.48 17.83
C PHE A 47 -20.25 18.62 19.06
N GLU A 48 -21.52 18.37 19.32
CA GLU A 48 -21.94 17.63 20.52
C GLU A 48 -22.12 16.12 20.28
N ASN A 49 -22.02 15.66 19.03
CA ASN A 49 -22.31 14.27 18.64
C ASN A 49 -23.68 13.78 19.16
N SER A 50 -24.65 14.69 19.20
CA SER A 50 -26.00 14.45 19.67
C SER A 50 -27.01 14.27 18.54
N GLY A 51 -28.13 13.65 18.82
CA GLY A 51 -29.17 13.37 17.84
C GLY A 51 -28.80 12.22 16.89
N PHE A 52 -29.65 11.99 15.89
CA PHE A 52 -29.46 11.01 14.84
C PHE A 52 -29.80 11.60 13.48
N SER A 53 -28.90 11.53 12.52
CA SER A 53 -29.09 11.97 11.13
C SER A 53 -28.33 11.03 10.17
N MET A 54 -28.92 10.79 9.02
CA MET A 54 -28.27 10.07 7.91
C MET A 54 -27.78 11.02 6.80
N GLU A 55 -27.74 12.32 7.08
CA GLU A 55 -27.41 13.36 6.11
C GLU A 55 -26.01 13.17 5.54
N ALA A 56 -25.00 12.85 6.37
CA ALA A 56 -23.64 12.58 5.90
C ALA A 56 -23.60 11.42 4.89
N TRP A 57 -24.34 10.35 5.14
CA TRP A 57 -24.42 9.18 4.25
C TRP A 57 -25.15 9.51 2.95
N TYR A 58 -26.23 10.29 3.03
CA TYR A 58 -26.95 10.78 1.85
C TYR A 58 -26.05 11.68 0.99
N THR A 59 -25.34 12.61 1.60
CA THR A 59 -24.38 13.50 0.95
C THR A 59 -23.27 12.71 0.26
N LEU A 60 -22.68 11.68 0.92
CA LEU A 60 -21.68 10.83 0.30
C LEU A 60 -22.21 10.08 -0.93
N ALA A 61 -23.45 9.67 -0.92
CA ALA A 61 -24.06 8.92 -2.01
C ALA A 61 -24.49 9.80 -3.20
N THR A 62 -24.82 11.06 -2.96
CA THR A 62 -25.42 11.97 -3.96
C THR A 62 -24.43 12.97 -4.54
N GLU A 63 -23.46 13.43 -3.78
CA GLU A 63 -22.48 14.39 -4.26
C GLU A 63 -21.38 13.76 -5.09
N SER A 64 -21.22 14.23 -6.32
CA SER A 64 -20.24 13.75 -7.30
C SER A 64 -18.78 13.85 -6.82
N VAL A 65 -18.49 14.79 -5.92
CA VAL A 65 -17.15 14.96 -5.34
C VAL A 65 -16.67 13.70 -4.61
N TYR A 66 -17.53 13.07 -3.80
CA TYR A 66 -17.15 11.87 -3.04
C TYR A 66 -17.01 10.63 -3.92
N LEU A 67 -17.85 10.51 -4.95
CA LEU A 67 -17.72 9.46 -5.95
C LEU A 67 -16.41 9.60 -6.74
N THR A 68 -16.06 10.84 -7.08
CA THR A 68 -14.78 11.14 -7.73
C THR A 68 -13.58 10.80 -6.82
N VAL A 69 -13.67 11.10 -5.53
CA VAL A 69 -12.64 10.74 -4.54
C VAL A 69 -12.47 9.23 -4.43
N ALA A 70 -13.56 8.47 -4.38
CA ALA A 70 -13.53 7.01 -4.35
C ALA A 70 -12.86 6.45 -5.62
N TRP A 71 -13.26 6.93 -6.80
CA TRP A 71 -12.67 6.55 -8.07
C TRP A 71 -11.18 6.89 -8.14
N ASN A 72 -10.81 8.12 -7.78
CA ASN A 72 -9.41 8.56 -7.75
C ASN A 72 -8.56 7.68 -6.85
N THR A 73 -9.07 7.31 -5.69
CA THR A 73 -8.35 6.44 -4.76
C THR A 73 -8.07 5.07 -5.36
N LEU A 74 -9.09 4.47 -5.99
CA LEU A 74 -8.97 3.11 -6.54
C LEU A 74 -8.06 3.04 -7.76
N TRP A 75 -8.32 3.86 -8.78
CA TRP A 75 -7.53 3.79 -10.01
C TRP A 75 -6.07 4.17 -9.76
N PHE A 76 -5.83 5.21 -8.92
CA PHE A 76 -4.47 5.67 -8.66
C PHE A 76 -3.68 4.66 -7.81
N ALA A 77 -4.29 4.10 -6.77
CA ALA A 77 -3.65 3.05 -5.96
C ALA A 77 -3.36 1.80 -6.81
N THR A 78 -4.29 1.42 -7.71
CA THR A 78 -4.10 0.30 -8.63
C THR A 78 -2.95 0.56 -9.60
N LEU A 79 -2.92 1.73 -10.24
CA LEU A 79 -1.87 2.10 -11.19
C LEU A 79 -0.49 2.10 -10.54
N ALA A 80 -0.38 2.74 -9.36
CA ALA A 80 0.88 2.79 -8.62
C ALA A 80 1.33 1.40 -8.16
N THR A 81 0.38 0.54 -7.75
CA THR A 81 0.67 -0.85 -7.36
C THR A 81 1.14 -1.68 -8.53
N VAL A 82 0.42 -1.64 -9.67
CA VAL A 82 0.81 -2.38 -10.88
C VAL A 82 2.22 -1.99 -11.32
N ALA A 83 2.50 -0.69 -11.41
CA ALA A 83 3.84 -0.22 -11.76
C ALA A 83 4.89 -0.72 -10.76
N SER A 84 4.62 -0.62 -9.46
CA SER A 84 5.57 -1.05 -8.42
C SER A 84 5.81 -2.57 -8.43
N VAL A 85 4.79 -3.36 -8.74
CA VAL A 85 4.94 -4.83 -8.88
C VAL A 85 5.73 -5.18 -10.14
N ILE A 86 5.51 -4.50 -11.26
CA ILE A 86 6.30 -4.70 -12.48
C ILE A 86 7.78 -4.42 -12.22
N PHE A 87 8.11 -3.28 -11.60
CA PHE A 87 9.48 -2.99 -11.20
C PHE A 87 10.00 -4.00 -10.17
N GLY A 88 9.17 -4.39 -9.20
CA GLY A 88 9.50 -5.40 -8.20
C GLY A 88 9.87 -6.75 -8.80
N VAL A 89 9.12 -7.22 -9.80
CA VAL A 89 9.44 -8.47 -10.54
C VAL A 89 10.79 -8.35 -11.22
N GLY A 90 11.04 -7.25 -11.96
CA GLY A 90 12.33 -7.05 -12.65
C GLY A 90 13.51 -6.99 -11.67
N ILE A 91 13.36 -6.24 -10.56
CA ILE A 91 14.40 -6.10 -9.54
C ILE A 91 14.64 -7.44 -8.84
N SER A 92 13.59 -8.15 -8.42
CA SER A 92 13.72 -9.45 -7.75
C SER A 92 14.36 -10.49 -8.67
N HIS A 93 13.95 -10.52 -9.94
CA HIS A 93 14.58 -11.39 -10.94
C HIS A 93 16.07 -11.11 -11.06
N ALA A 94 16.45 -9.84 -11.18
CA ALA A 94 17.85 -9.45 -11.27
C ALA A 94 18.65 -9.83 -9.99
N LEU A 95 18.06 -9.60 -8.82
CA LEU A 95 18.71 -9.89 -7.54
C LEU A 95 18.86 -11.39 -7.28
N GLU A 96 17.92 -12.22 -7.69
CA GLU A 96 17.95 -13.65 -7.34
C GLU A 96 18.57 -14.53 -8.43
N LYS A 97 18.58 -14.08 -9.70
CA LYS A 97 19.15 -14.87 -10.80
C LYS A 97 20.58 -14.49 -11.20
N TYR A 98 21.05 -13.31 -10.76
CA TYR A 98 22.40 -12.85 -11.10
C TYR A 98 23.23 -12.60 -9.85
N GLU A 99 24.49 -13.08 -9.90
CA GLU A 99 25.49 -12.72 -8.91
C GLU A 99 26.26 -11.49 -9.39
N PHE A 100 26.32 -10.47 -8.56
CA PHE A 100 27.10 -9.27 -8.84
C PHE A 100 27.71 -8.69 -7.56
N PRO A 101 28.84 -7.96 -7.69
CA PRO A 101 29.49 -7.38 -6.54
C PRO A 101 28.56 -6.40 -5.82
N PHE A 102 28.68 -6.30 -4.49
CA PHE A 102 27.89 -5.40 -3.66
C PHE A 102 26.36 -5.66 -3.65
N LYS A 103 25.89 -6.86 -3.98
CA LYS A 103 24.47 -7.25 -3.94
C LYS A 103 23.79 -6.82 -2.63
N GLY A 104 24.45 -7.03 -1.48
CA GLY A 104 23.92 -6.61 -0.16
C GLY A 104 23.69 -5.09 -0.03
N PHE A 105 24.61 -4.29 -0.58
CA PHE A 105 24.45 -2.84 -0.61
C PHE A 105 23.27 -2.40 -1.50
N VAL A 106 23.13 -3.01 -2.68
CA VAL A 106 22.01 -2.74 -3.59
C VAL A 106 20.67 -3.09 -2.93
N VAL A 107 20.57 -4.24 -2.24
CA VAL A 107 19.40 -4.64 -1.47
C VAL A 107 19.07 -3.60 -0.38
N SER A 108 20.08 -3.11 0.33
CA SER A 108 19.90 -2.08 1.36
C SER A 108 19.39 -0.77 0.76
N MET A 109 19.91 -0.35 -0.39
CA MET A 109 19.45 0.85 -1.10
C MET A 109 18.00 0.71 -1.58
N ILE A 110 17.64 -0.45 -2.14
CA ILE A 110 16.26 -0.72 -2.56
C ILE A 110 15.30 -0.72 -1.36
N SER A 111 15.74 -1.20 -0.20
CA SER A 111 14.92 -1.28 1.00
C SER A 111 14.79 0.06 1.74
N PHE A 112 15.68 1.00 1.48
CA PHE A 112 15.77 2.28 2.17
C PHE A 112 14.44 3.07 2.20
N PRO A 113 13.66 3.15 1.10
CA PRO A 113 12.39 3.88 1.10
C PRO A 113 11.35 3.37 2.10
N ILE A 114 11.44 2.12 2.56
CA ILE A 114 10.51 1.57 3.58
C ILE A 114 10.63 2.34 4.90
N ALA A 115 11.82 2.80 5.22
CA ALA A 115 12.10 3.52 6.47
C ALA A 115 11.70 5.00 6.40
N LEU A 116 11.41 5.54 5.21
CA LEU A 116 11.10 6.95 5.03
C LEU A 116 9.62 7.26 5.32
N PRO A 117 9.33 8.25 6.18
CA PRO A 117 7.99 8.81 6.28
C PRO A 117 7.50 9.38 4.95
N GLY A 118 6.21 9.22 4.62
CA GLY A 118 5.64 9.71 3.35
C GLY A 118 5.82 11.21 3.11
N ILE A 119 5.85 12.01 4.19
CA ILE A 119 6.16 13.45 4.11
C ILE A 119 7.57 13.69 3.56
N VAL A 120 8.56 12.92 4.02
CA VAL A 120 9.95 13.03 3.54
C VAL A 120 10.04 12.65 2.06
N VAL A 121 9.34 11.58 1.65
CA VAL A 121 9.25 11.20 0.23
C VAL A 121 8.68 12.33 -0.61
N ALA A 122 7.62 13.00 -0.15
CA ALA A 122 7.03 14.14 -0.85
C ALA A 122 8.04 15.29 -1.02
N PHE A 123 8.78 15.63 0.02
CA PHE A 123 9.84 16.64 -0.08
C PHE A 123 10.95 16.23 -1.05
N MET A 124 11.34 14.96 -1.08
CA MET A 124 12.29 14.45 -2.07
C MET A 124 11.78 14.64 -3.50
N ILE A 125 10.49 14.36 -3.76
CA ILE A 125 9.85 14.61 -5.06
C ILE A 125 9.87 16.11 -5.41
N ILE A 126 9.59 17.00 -4.45
CA ILE A 126 9.65 18.45 -4.67
C ILE A 126 11.08 18.92 -4.97
N VAL A 127 12.08 18.41 -4.25
CA VAL A 127 13.50 18.73 -4.47
C VAL A 127 13.99 18.22 -5.83
N LEU A 128 13.46 17.11 -6.32
CA LEU A 128 13.87 16.56 -7.62
C LEU A 128 13.07 17.17 -8.79
N LEU A 129 11.75 17.23 -8.69
CA LEU A 129 10.81 17.50 -9.79
C LEU A 129 10.03 18.81 -9.60
N GLY A 130 10.28 19.57 -8.54
CA GLY A 130 9.63 20.85 -8.28
C GLY A 130 10.13 21.98 -9.19
N ARG A 131 9.56 23.16 -9.04
CA ARG A 131 9.93 24.35 -9.85
C ARG A 131 11.42 24.73 -9.74
N GLN A 132 12.01 24.47 -8.60
CA GLN A 132 13.45 24.64 -8.35
C GLN A 132 14.17 23.29 -8.22
N GLY A 133 13.57 22.23 -8.78
CA GLY A 133 14.06 20.87 -8.65
C GLY A 133 15.30 20.60 -9.49
N LEU A 134 16.17 19.74 -8.97
CA LEU A 134 17.43 19.37 -9.62
C LEU A 134 17.22 18.82 -11.03
N LEU A 135 16.33 17.83 -11.18
CA LEU A 135 16.03 17.23 -12.49
C LEU A 135 15.30 18.21 -13.40
N THR A 136 14.39 19.04 -12.85
CA THR A 136 13.67 20.06 -13.61
C THR A 136 14.65 21.04 -14.25
N HIS A 137 15.62 21.57 -13.48
CA HIS A 137 16.64 22.49 -14.01
C HIS A 137 17.60 21.79 -14.99
N THR A 138 17.97 20.54 -14.73
CA THR A 138 18.82 19.77 -15.63
C THR A 138 18.13 19.58 -16.99
N VAL A 139 16.87 19.15 -16.99
CA VAL A 139 16.09 18.99 -18.24
C VAL A 139 15.91 20.33 -18.94
N ALA A 140 15.58 21.41 -18.20
CA ALA A 140 15.45 22.75 -18.76
C ALA A 140 16.73 23.21 -19.46
N PHE A 141 17.89 22.96 -18.86
CA PHE A 141 19.20 23.29 -19.43
C PHE A 141 19.43 22.57 -20.78
N PHE A 142 19.12 21.29 -20.88
CA PHE A 142 19.32 20.51 -22.13
C PHE A 142 18.27 20.80 -23.19
N THR A 143 17.03 21.13 -22.81
CA THR A 143 15.93 21.37 -23.75
C THR A 143 15.76 22.84 -24.12
N GLY A 144 16.42 23.76 -23.42
CA GLY A 144 16.21 25.20 -23.56
C GLY A 144 14.84 25.71 -23.09
N GLY A 145 14.08 24.85 -22.39
CA GLY A 145 12.75 25.16 -21.88
C GLY A 145 12.77 25.92 -20.55
N SER A 146 11.58 26.42 -20.13
CA SER A 146 11.42 27.03 -18.81
C SER A 146 11.29 25.96 -17.73
N PRO A 147 12.00 26.04 -16.59
CA PRO A 147 11.80 25.14 -15.46
C PRO A 147 10.36 25.12 -14.93
N LEU A 148 9.62 26.21 -15.09
CA LEU A 148 8.23 26.31 -14.66
C LEU A 148 7.29 25.39 -15.45
N ASP A 149 7.56 25.20 -16.74
CA ASP A 149 6.75 24.37 -17.63
C ASP A 149 7.09 22.88 -17.49
N ILE A 150 8.30 22.58 -17.00
CA ILE A 150 8.81 21.20 -16.84
C ILE A 150 8.52 20.66 -15.43
N ALA A 151 8.26 21.53 -14.45
CA ALA A 151 8.03 21.14 -13.07
C ALA A 151 6.77 20.27 -12.92
N VAL A 152 6.94 19.02 -12.47
CA VAL A 152 5.84 18.04 -12.35
C VAL A 152 5.62 17.53 -10.92
N ALA A 153 6.35 18.02 -9.92
CA ALA A 153 6.26 17.52 -8.55
C ALA A 153 4.85 17.56 -7.97
N THR A 154 4.12 18.67 -8.18
CA THR A 154 2.75 18.87 -7.67
C THR A 154 1.66 18.41 -8.64
N THR A 155 2.02 17.63 -9.64
CA THR A 155 1.07 16.97 -10.56
C THR A 155 0.78 15.54 -10.12
N VAL A 156 -0.21 14.91 -10.77
CA VAL A 156 -0.51 13.48 -10.57
C VAL A 156 0.72 12.60 -10.88
N PHE A 157 1.57 13.02 -11.84
CA PHE A 157 2.79 12.30 -12.17
C PHE A 157 3.82 12.36 -11.03
N GLY A 158 4.03 13.51 -10.39
CA GLY A 158 4.92 13.63 -9.24
C GLY A 158 4.44 12.78 -8.06
N LEU A 159 3.13 12.78 -7.80
CA LEU A 159 2.51 11.91 -6.79
C LEU A 159 2.73 10.43 -7.13
N PHE A 160 2.55 10.05 -8.40
CA PHE A 160 2.80 8.69 -8.87
C PHE A 160 4.26 8.26 -8.64
N CYS A 161 5.23 9.10 -8.96
CA CYS A 161 6.65 8.83 -8.69
C CYS A 161 6.90 8.60 -7.19
N GLY A 162 6.30 9.41 -6.30
CA GLY A 162 6.42 9.25 -4.85
C GLY A 162 5.82 7.93 -4.35
N TYR A 163 4.67 7.53 -4.89
CA TYR A 163 4.04 6.25 -4.57
C TYR A 163 4.88 5.07 -5.04
N VAL A 164 5.28 5.06 -6.30
CA VAL A 164 6.10 3.99 -6.90
C VAL A 164 7.41 3.84 -6.13
N TYR A 165 8.10 4.95 -5.82
CA TYR A 165 9.32 4.95 -5.01
C TYR A 165 9.10 4.28 -3.64
N SER A 166 7.99 4.56 -2.96
CA SER A 166 7.67 4.00 -1.64
C SER A 166 7.23 2.53 -1.70
N LEU A 167 6.65 2.10 -2.82
CA LEU A 167 6.01 0.78 -2.96
C LEU A 167 6.93 -0.28 -3.58
N ILE A 168 7.89 0.10 -4.44
CA ILE A 168 8.85 -0.83 -5.06
C ILE A 168 9.53 -1.74 -4.03
N PRO A 169 10.06 -1.25 -2.90
CA PRO A 169 10.74 -2.11 -1.95
C PRO A 169 9.83 -3.22 -1.40
N ARG A 170 8.57 -2.91 -1.13
CA ARG A 170 7.58 -3.87 -0.59
C ARG A 170 7.30 -4.99 -1.57
N SER A 171 6.99 -4.65 -2.82
CA SER A 171 6.78 -5.64 -3.87
C SER A 171 8.03 -6.49 -4.12
N THR A 172 9.21 -5.85 -4.14
CA THR A 172 10.49 -6.54 -4.30
C THR A 172 10.74 -7.56 -3.18
N MET A 173 10.52 -7.18 -1.92
CA MET A 173 10.77 -8.09 -0.79
C MET A 173 9.86 -9.32 -0.80
N VAL A 174 8.58 -9.14 -1.12
CA VAL A 174 7.64 -10.27 -1.24
C VAL A 174 8.05 -11.19 -2.37
N LEU A 175 8.36 -10.63 -3.54
CA LEU A 175 8.77 -11.39 -4.71
C LEU A 175 10.09 -12.13 -4.50
N ARG A 176 11.07 -11.54 -3.83
CA ARG A 176 12.32 -12.23 -3.49
C ARG A 176 12.08 -13.50 -2.68
N GLY A 177 11.15 -13.46 -1.71
CA GLY A 177 10.74 -14.67 -0.99
C GLY A 177 10.24 -15.77 -1.93
N THR A 178 9.39 -15.41 -2.89
CA THR A 178 8.89 -16.36 -3.89
C THR A 178 10.00 -16.90 -4.79
N TYR A 179 10.95 -16.07 -5.20
CA TYR A 179 12.07 -16.52 -6.03
C TYR A 179 12.98 -17.57 -5.36
N THR A 180 13.03 -17.63 -4.03
CA THR A 180 13.78 -18.67 -3.32
C THR A 180 13.15 -20.06 -3.44
N GLU A 181 11.87 -20.14 -3.83
CA GLU A 181 11.10 -21.38 -4.00
C GLU A 181 11.07 -21.85 -5.46
N VAL A 182 11.55 -21.02 -6.42
CA VAL A 182 11.54 -21.32 -7.85
C VAL A 182 12.49 -22.48 -8.17
N ASN A 183 11.98 -23.46 -8.92
CA ASN A 183 12.77 -24.59 -9.39
C ASN A 183 13.75 -24.16 -10.49
N THR A 184 15.03 -24.06 -10.16
CA THR A 184 16.12 -23.70 -11.08
C THR A 184 16.35 -24.76 -12.16
N ASP A 185 16.07 -26.04 -11.89
CA ASP A 185 16.29 -27.15 -12.83
C ASP A 185 15.39 -27.01 -14.07
N ALA A 186 14.15 -26.53 -13.89
CA ALA A 186 13.22 -26.28 -15.00
C ALA A 186 13.73 -25.17 -15.93
N GLU A 187 14.33 -24.13 -15.38
CA GLU A 187 14.96 -23.05 -16.17
C GLU A 187 16.21 -23.53 -16.93
N GLU A 188 17.03 -24.37 -16.29
CA GLU A 188 18.22 -24.97 -16.92
C GLU A 188 17.83 -25.91 -18.04
N ALA A 189 16.82 -26.76 -17.84
CA ALA A 189 16.28 -27.62 -18.88
C ALA A 189 15.76 -26.84 -20.10
N ALA A 190 15.02 -25.74 -19.85
CA ALA A 190 14.56 -24.88 -20.92
C ALA A 190 15.70 -24.25 -21.74
N ARG A 191 16.76 -23.81 -21.04
CA ARG A 191 17.98 -23.28 -21.69
C ARG A 191 18.74 -24.35 -22.46
N ALA A 192 18.84 -25.57 -21.95
CA ALA A 192 19.44 -26.70 -22.64
C ALA A 192 18.71 -27.06 -23.94
N LEU A 193 17.38 -26.84 -23.99
CA LEU A 193 16.55 -26.98 -25.20
C LEU A 193 16.62 -25.76 -26.14
N GLY A 194 17.51 -24.80 -25.85
CA GLY A 194 17.73 -23.62 -26.73
C GLY A 194 16.84 -22.44 -26.45
N ALA A 195 16.11 -22.41 -25.33
CA ALA A 195 15.34 -21.24 -24.98
C ALA A 195 16.25 -20.07 -24.54
N GLY A 196 16.06 -18.90 -25.15
CA GLY A 196 16.73 -17.68 -24.71
C GLY A 196 16.17 -17.17 -23.38
N SER A 197 16.91 -16.33 -22.64
CA SER A 197 16.59 -15.83 -21.30
C SER A 197 15.17 -15.24 -21.18
N LEU A 198 14.73 -14.45 -22.18
CA LEU A 198 13.40 -13.85 -22.18
C LEU A 198 12.31 -14.92 -22.34
N ARG A 199 12.55 -15.93 -23.18
CA ARG A 199 11.59 -17.03 -23.40
C ARG A 199 11.49 -17.91 -22.16
N THR A 200 12.61 -18.20 -21.50
CA THR A 200 12.65 -18.92 -20.22
C THR A 200 11.87 -18.13 -19.15
N PHE A 201 12.10 -16.82 -19.05
CA PHE A 201 11.38 -15.97 -18.10
C PHE A 201 9.86 -16.05 -18.30
N TYR A 202 9.34 -15.84 -19.52
CA TYR A 202 7.91 -15.79 -19.76
C TYR A 202 7.21 -17.15 -19.67
N HIS A 203 7.90 -18.26 -20.01
CA HIS A 203 7.25 -19.57 -20.11
C HIS A 203 7.56 -20.50 -18.92
N VAL A 204 8.60 -20.21 -18.15
CA VAL A 204 9.00 -21.01 -16.98
C VAL A 204 8.94 -20.18 -15.71
N THR A 205 9.75 -19.12 -15.61
CA THR A 205 9.90 -18.36 -14.37
C THR A 205 8.61 -17.61 -13.98
N LEU A 206 8.00 -16.85 -14.91
CA LEU A 206 6.83 -16.01 -14.62
C LEU A 206 5.60 -16.82 -14.20
N PRO A 207 5.24 -17.95 -14.84
CA PRO A 207 4.17 -18.83 -14.36
C PRO A 207 4.43 -19.36 -12.94
N GLU A 208 5.67 -19.72 -12.63
CA GLU A 208 6.05 -20.27 -11.33
C GLU A 208 5.98 -19.24 -10.21
N ILE A 209 6.38 -17.98 -10.46
CA ILE A 209 6.28 -16.89 -9.48
C ILE A 209 4.90 -16.24 -9.44
N ARG A 210 3.95 -16.65 -10.26
CA ARG A 210 2.62 -16.04 -10.35
C ARG A 210 1.89 -15.91 -8.99
N PRO A 211 1.88 -16.92 -8.11
CA PRO A 211 1.29 -16.78 -6.78
C PRO A 211 1.95 -15.63 -5.97
N GLY A 212 3.27 -15.53 -6.04
CA GLY A 212 4.02 -14.45 -5.41
C GLY A 212 3.73 -13.07 -6.00
N VAL A 213 3.48 -12.97 -7.32
CA VAL A 213 3.08 -11.72 -7.97
C VAL A 213 1.70 -11.28 -7.47
N VAL A 214 0.76 -12.21 -7.31
CA VAL A 214 -0.56 -11.92 -6.73
C VAL A 214 -0.43 -11.47 -5.27
N ALA A 215 0.35 -12.17 -4.47
CA ALA A 215 0.62 -11.79 -3.07
C ALA A 215 1.30 -10.42 -2.97
N ALA A 216 2.30 -10.15 -3.81
CA ALA A 216 2.96 -8.84 -3.89
C ALA A 216 1.97 -7.73 -4.29
N PHE A 217 1.08 -7.97 -5.26
CA PHE A 217 0.03 -7.02 -5.63
C PHE A 217 -0.88 -6.70 -4.45
N ILE A 218 -1.41 -7.72 -3.77
CA ILE A 218 -2.33 -7.55 -2.64
C ILE A 218 -1.70 -6.73 -1.52
N LEU A 219 -0.49 -7.10 -1.09
CA LEU A 219 0.20 -6.42 0.00
C LEU A 219 0.61 -4.99 -0.37
N THR A 220 1.04 -4.78 -1.62
CA THR A 220 1.43 -3.46 -2.12
C THR A 220 0.22 -2.55 -2.31
N PHE A 221 -0.90 -3.08 -2.83
CA PHE A 221 -2.15 -2.33 -2.98
C PHE A 221 -2.71 -1.85 -1.64
N ARG A 222 -2.73 -2.74 -0.63
CA ARG A 222 -3.12 -2.34 0.73
C ARG A 222 -2.21 -1.24 1.28
N SER A 223 -0.91 -1.31 0.99
CA SER A 223 0.03 -0.27 1.39
C SER A 223 -0.19 1.04 0.63
N ALA A 224 -0.53 0.98 -0.66
CA ALA A 224 -0.86 2.15 -1.48
C ALA A 224 -2.07 2.91 -0.90
N LEU A 225 -3.11 2.18 -0.50
CA LEU A 225 -4.27 2.78 0.17
C LEU A 225 -3.89 3.48 1.49
N ALA A 226 -2.94 2.99 2.24
CA ALA A 226 -2.51 3.57 3.52
C ALA A 226 -1.59 4.80 3.41
N ILE A 227 -1.09 5.14 2.21
CA ILE A 227 -0.21 6.30 2.03
C ILE A 227 -1.01 7.60 2.22
N PHE A 228 -0.62 8.37 3.23
CA PHE A 228 -1.23 9.68 3.51
C PHE A 228 -0.22 10.83 3.40
N GLY A 229 0.96 10.72 4.02
CA GLY A 229 1.91 11.84 4.13
C GLY A 229 2.36 12.41 2.78
N THR A 230 2.57 11.55 1.76
CA THR A 230 2.94 11.98 0.41
C THR A 230 1.80 12.76 -0.26
N VAL A 231 0.57 12.29 -0.11
CA VAL A 231 -0.63 12.95 -0.65
C VAL A 231 -0.88 14.29 0.03
N LEU A 232 -0.72 14.35 1.35
CA LEU A 232 -0.92 15.54 2.15
C LEU A 232 -0.02 16.71 1.71
N VAL A 233 1.24 16.42 1.40
CA VAL A 233 2.21 17.45 1.00
C VAL A 233 2.05 17.85 -0.47
N LEU A 234 1.93 16.88 -1.38
CA LEU A 234 1.84 17.15 -2.82
C LEU A 234 0.47 17.66 -3.26
N GLN A 235 -0.60 17.26 -2.59
CA GLN A 235 -2.00 17.68 -2.83
C GLN A 235 -2.46 17.61 -4.31
N SER A 236 -1.83 16.76 -5.11
CA SER A 236 -2.03 16.71 -6.57
C SER A 236 -3.32 16.00 -6.98
N LEU A 237 -3.83 15.12 -6.13
CA LEU A 237 -5.02 14.32 -6.39
C LEU A 237 -5.89 14.20 -5.14
N ASN A 238 -7.18 14.42 -5.29
CA ASN A 238 -8.13 14.27 -4.19
C ASN A 238 -8.50 12.80 -4.00
N VAL A 239 -7.90 12.15 -3.00
CA VAL A 239 -8.11 10.75 -2.62
C VAL A 239 -8.71 10.67 -1.22
N ALA A 240 -9.21 9.48 -0.81
CA ALA A 240 -9.95 9.29 0.43
C ALA A 240 -9.20 9.79 1.67
N THR A 241 -7.91 9.47 1.79
CA THR A 241 -7.09 9.90 2.94
C THR A 241 -6.95 11.42 3.04
N LEU A 242 -6.76 12.12 1.91
CA LEU A 242 -6.70 13.58 1.86
C LEU A 242 -8.08 14.21 2.10
N ARG A 243 -9.16 13.56 1.60
CA ARG A 243 -10.50 14.10 1.79
C ARG A 243 -10.92 14.04 3.26
N ILE A 244 -10.63 12.94 3.96
CA ILE A 244 -10.88 12.82 5.40
C ILE A 244 -10.17 13.96 6.15
N ASP A 245 -8.91 14.20 5.86
CA ASP A 245 -8.13 15.28 6.48
C ASP A 245 -8.76 16.65 6.21
N ARG A 246 -9.15 16.93 4.98
CA ARG A 246 -9.80 18.20 4.61
C ARG A 246 -11.15 18.41 5.27
N GLU A 247 -11.97 17.37 5.41
CA GLU A 247 -13.24 17.46 6.11
C GLU A 247 -13.06 17.80 7.59
N ILE A 248 -12.01 17.25 8.22
CA ILE A 248 -11.69 17.53 9.63
C ILE A 248 -11.04 18.92 9.77
N ALA A 249 -9.96 19.18 9.04
CA ALA A 249 -9.09 20.32 9.28
C ALA A 249 -9.62 21.64 8.69
N VAL A 250 -10.39 21.57 7.60
CA VAL A 250 -10.87 22.75 6.87
C VAL A 250 -12.40 22.84 6.88
N GLY A 251 -13.10 21.74 6.64
CA GLY A 251 -14.55 21.69 6.59
C GLY A 251 -15.21 21.67 7.97
N PHE A 252 -14.46 21.32 9.00
CA PHE A 252 -14.96 21.06 10.36
C PHE A 252 -16.17 20.10 10.38
N ASN A 253 -16.25 19.22 9.36
CA ASN A 253 -17.35 18.29 9.19
C ASN A 253 -16.94 16.88 9.62
N SER A 254 -16.98 16.64 10.92
CA SER A 254 -16.62 15.37 11.53
C SER A 254 -17.55 14.22 11.12
N GLN A 255 -18.80 14.51 10.76
CA GLN A 255 -19.80 13.54 10.33
C GLN A 255 -19.44 12.94 8.98
N ILE A 256 -19.14 13.78 7.98
CA ILE A 256 -18.71 13.34 6.66
C ILE A 256 -17.34 12.64 6.75
N ALA A 257 -16.40 13.19 7.51
CA ALA A 257 -15.09 12.55 7.73
C ALA A 257 -15.24 11.17 8.35
N GLY A 258 -16.09 11.01 9.36
CA GLY A 258 -16.42 9.74 10.00
C GLY A 258 -17.04 8.73 9.03
N ALA A 259 -17.99 9.18 8.20
CA ALA A 259 -18.65 8.33 7.22
C ALA A 259 -17.67 7.86 6.11
N ILE A 260 -16.83 8.75 5.57
CA ILE A 260 -15.77 8.38 4.60
C ILE A 260 -14.81 7.39 5.24
N GLY A 261 -14.37 7.66 6.48
CA GLY A 261 -13.44 6.80 7.21
C GLY A 261 -14.00 5.39 7.43
N LEU A 262 -15.28 5.25 7.76
CA LEU A 262 -15.96 3.96 7.93
C LEU A 262 -16.05 3.18 6.61
N ILE A 263 -16.47 3.83 5.52
CA ILE A 263 -16.52 3.20 4.19
C ILE A 263 -15.12 2.74 3.79
N TYR A 264 -14.13 3.60 4.00
CA TYR A 264 -12.74 3.30 3.65
C TYR A 264 -12.17 2.13 4.46
N PHE A 265 -12.43 2.13 5.77
CA PHE A 265 -12.07 1.02 6.65
C PHE A 265 -12.75 -0.28 6.24
N ALA A 266 -14.06 -0.26 6.01
CA ALA A 266 -14.82 -1.43 5.57
C ALA A 266 -14.31 -1.98 4.24
N PHE A 267 -13.96 -1.10 3.30
CA PHE A 267 -13.35 -1.48 2.02
C PHE A 267 -12.00 -2.17 2.20
N ILE A 268 -11.08 -1.59 2.99
CA ILE A 268 -9.77 -2.19 3.25
C ILE A 268 -9.91 -3.53 3.96
N LEU A 269 -10.84 -3.64 4.91
CA LEU A 269 -11.10 -4.86 5.64
C LEU A 269 -11.67 -5.95 4.72
N ALA A 270 -12.68 -5.62 3.92
CA ALA A 270 -13.28 -6.53 2.94
C ALA A 270 -12.23 -7.00 1.91
N PHE A 271 -11.44 -6.06 1.36
CA PHE A 271 -10.34 -6.39 0.46
C PHE A 271 -9.32 -7.34 1.10
N THR A 272 -8.96 -7.11 2.37
CA THR A 272 -8.03 -7.97 3.11
C THR A 272 -8.60 -9.36 3.30
N PHE A 273 -9.86 -9.50 3.71
CA PHE A 273 -10.49 -10.82 3.89
C PHE A 273 -10.64 -11.58 2.58
N VAL A 274 -11.06 -10.92 1.52
CA VAL A 274 -11.19 -11.53 0.20
C VAL A 274 -9.82 -12.01 -0.29
N SER A 275 -8.79 -11.18 -0.15
CA SER A 275 -7.43 -11.52 -0.61
C SER A 275 -6.82 -12.69 0.17
N LEU A 276 -7.08 -12.81 1.48
CA LEU A 276 -6.60 -13.96 2.26
C LEU A 276 -7.17 -15.27 1.75
N ARG A 277 -8.44 -15.32 1.37
CA ARG A 277 -9.06 -16.52 0.82
C ARG A 277 -8.41 -16.98 -0.49
N PHE A 278 -8.02 -16.04 -1.35
CA PHE A 278 -7.32 -16.37 -2.60
C PHE A 278 -5.91 -16.90 -2.34
N THR A 279 -5.24 -16.43 -1.30
CA THR A 279 -3.88 -16.90 -0.96
C THR A 279 -3.91 -18.28 -0.28
N GLU A 280 -4.91 -18.59 0.53
CA GLU A 280 -5.05 -19.90 1.19
C GLU A 280 -5.43 -21.02 0.22
N THR A 281 -6.22 -20.72 -0.82
CA THR A 281 -6.70 -21.74 -1.78
C THR A 281 -5.54 -22.26 -2.65
N ASP A 282 -4.58 -21.43 -3.00
CA ASP A 282 -3.42 -21.82 -3.83
C ASP A 282 -2.38 -22.66 -3.04
N VAL A 283 -2.39 -22.61 -1.69
CA VAL A 283 -1.47 -23.40 -0.83
C VAL A 283 -2.00 -24.79 -0.50
N VAL A 284 -3.30 -25.03 -0.67
CA VAL A 284 -3.93 -26.33 -0.33
C VAL A 284 -3.97 -27.29 -1.53
N GLU A 285 -3.69 -26.83 -2.75
CA GLU A 285 -3.70 -27.66 -3.97
C GLU A 285 -2.29 -28.16 -4.39
N ILE A 286 -1.26 -27.99 -3.56
CA ILE A 286 0.06 -28.58 -3.71
C ILE A 286 0.27 -29.59 -2.59
#